data_63374f63772820d5f10c60627661ac5f
#
_entry.id   63374f63772820d5f10c60627661ac5f
#
_cell.length_a   1.000
_cell.length_b   1.000
_cell.length_c   1.000
_cell.angle_alpha   90.00
_cell.angle_beta   90.00
_cell.angle_gamma   90.00
#
_symmetry.space_group_name_H-M   'P 1'
#
loop_
_entity.id
_entity.type
_entity.pdbx_description
1 polymer ?
#
loop_
_entity_poly.entity_id
_entity_poly.type
_entity_poly.pdbx_seq_one_letter_code
_entity_poly.pdbx_strand_id
1 'polypeptide(L)'
;MSLTDAQIERYSRQIIVPRIGGRGQERLLGARILLAGDGSDVEAPLAYLVGAGVGAIGVKVAGGQAGFAGEIAAARELNAGVSVTVADESKGRVDLALLIVGSEAARKAADEIVSYRDVRAWVVARLDAPGKIIVIPGGTLRAPSVDASMHAGVGSRSEAAEFIAMLATAEAFKLLAGYAENPSPAIIEFDGYQTRLRLHP
;
A
#
# COMPACT_ATOMS: atom_id res chain seq x y z
N MET A 1 -23.18 -5.44 -1.42
CA MET A 1 -22.93 -5.75 -2.86
C MET A 1 -22.57 -7.23 -2.89
N SER A 2 -23.13 -8.04 -3.78
CA SER A 2 -22.76 -9.45 -3.89
C SER A 2 -21.76 -9.59 -5.04
N LEU A 3 -20.76 -10.48 -4.88
CA LEU A 3 -19.81 -10.81 -5.94
C LEU A 3 -20.54 -11.44 -7.11
N THR A 4 -20.12 -11.11 -8.33
CA THR A 4 -20.60 -11.78 -9.56
C THR A 4 -19.90 -13.15 -9.71
N ASP A 5 -20.47 -14.05 -10.51
CA ASP A 5 -19.87 -15.36 -10.76
C ASP A 5 -18.45 -15.24 -11.33
N ALA A 6 -18.21 -14.30 -12.25
CA ALA A 6 -16.87 -14.03 -12.77
C ALA A 6 -15.88 -13.53 -11.70
N GLN A 7 -16.35 -12.74 -10.72
CA GLN A 7 -15.53 -12.32 -9.59
C GLN A 7 -15.26 -13.48 -8.63
N ILE A 8 -16.25 -14.34 -8.37
CA ILE A 8 -16.09 -15.53 -7.56
C ILE A 8 -15.05 -16.47 -8.19
N GLU A 9 -15.12 -16.71 -9.48
CA GLU A 9 -14.15 -17.52 -10.20
C GLU A 9 -12.75 -16.92 -10.12
N ARG A 10 -12.62 -15.62 -10.46
CA ARG A 10 -11.32 -14.93 -10.46
C ARG A 10 -10.64 -14.92 -9.09
N TYR A 11 -11.39 -14.63 -8.04
CA TYR A 11 -10.86 -14.48 -6.67
C TYR A 11 -11.09 -15.70 -5.78
N SER A 12 -11.44 -16.85 -6.35
CA SER A 12 -11.75 -18.08 -5.62
C SER A 12 -10.70 -18.44 -4.56
N ARG A 13 -9.41 -18.33 -4.91
CA ARG A 13 -8.29 -18.64 -4.00
C ARG A 13 -8.17 -17.67 -2.81
N GLN A 14 -8.67 -16.45 -2.94
CA GLN A 14 -8.72 -15.49 -1.84
C GLN A 14 -9.97 -15.69 -1.00
N ILE A 15 -11.09 -15.95 -1.63
CA ILE A 15 -12.40 -16.15 -0.97
C ILE A 15 -12.39 -17.37 -0.04
N ILE A 16 -11.63 -18.43 -0.34
CA ILE A 16 -11.51 -19.60 0.53
C ILE A 16 -10.67 -19.36 1.79
N VAL A 17 -9.91 -18.25 1.85
CA VAL A 17 -9.14 -17.90 3.06
C VAL A 17 -10.11 -17.46 4.15
N PRO A 18 -10.17 -18.14 5.33
CA PRO A 18 -11.25 -17.95 6.31
C PRO A 18 -11.44 -16.51 6.82
N ARG A 19 -10.36 -15.73 6.88
CA ARG A 19 -10.41 -14.35 7.36
C ARG A 19 -10.66 -13.31 6.26
N ILE A 20 -10.56 -13.70 4.99
CA ILE A 20 -10.90 -12.84 3.85
C ILE A 20 -12.35 -13.11 3.47
N GLY A 21 -12.65 -14.32 3.00
CA GLY A 21 -13.98 -14.70 2.56
C GLY A 21 -14.52 -13.82 1.45
N GLY A 22 -15.78 -14.00 1.12
CA GLY A 22 -16.48 -13.14 0.15
C GLY A 22 -16.56 -11.69 0.61
N ARG A 23 -16.78 -11.44 1.91
CA ARG A 23 -16.89 -10.08 2.47
C ARG A 23 -15.57 -9.29 2.39
N GLY A 24 -14.43 -9.96 2.63
CA GLY A 24 -13.12 -9.32 2.46
C GLY A 24 -12.86 -8.98 1.01
N GLN A 25 -13.23 -9.87 0.08
CA GLN A 25 -13.13 -9.59 -1.35
C GLN A 25 -14.03 -8.44 -1.81
N GLU A 26 -15.25 -8.33 -1.30
CA GLU A 26 -16.13 -7.18 -1.57
C GLU A 26 -15.51 -5.86 -1.08
N ARG A 27 -14.86 -5.86 0.10
CA ARG A 27 -14.16 -4.69 0.63
C ARG A 27 -13.00 -4.29 -0.28
N LEU A 28 -12.19 -5.25 -0.76
CA LEU A 28 -11.09 -4.99 -1.69
C LEU A 28 -11.61 -4.36 -2.98
N LEU A 29 -12.66 -4.93 -3.59
CA LEU A 29 -13.25 -4.41 -4.82
C LEU A 29 -13.84 -3.00 -4.66
N GLY A 30 -14.30 -2.64 -3.47
CA GLY A 30 -14.80 -1.31 -3.15
C GLY A 30 -13.72 -0.32 -2.69
N ALA A 31 -12.50 -0.78 -2.43
CA ALA A 31 -11.45 0.04 -1.84
C ALA A 31 -10.79 0.97 -2.86
N ARG A 32 -10.41 2.16 -2.37
CA ARG A 32 -9.58 3.12 -3.09
C ARG A 32 -8.29 3.34 -2.32
N ILE A 33 -7.14 3.19 -2.99
CA ILE A 33 -5.82 3.41 -2.40
C ILE A 33 -4.98 4.42 -3.16
N LEU A 34 -4.02 4.99 -2.45
CA LEU A 34 -2.89 5.72 -3.04
C LEU A 34 -1.62 4.90 -2.82
N LEU A 35 -0.85 4.69 -3.87
CA LEU A 35 0.44 4.02 -3.86
C LEU A 35 1.52 5.01 -4.29
N ALA A 36 2.54 5.22 -3.46
CA ALA A 36 3.65 6.10 -3.81
C ALA A 36 5.00 5.49 -3.49
N GLY A 37 6.00 5.80 -4.33
CA GLY A 37 7.39 5.36 -4.17
C GLY A 37 8.22 5.55 -5.42
N ASP A 38 9.43 5.00 -5.45
CA ASP A 38 10.21 4.89 -6.69
C ASP A 38 9.59 3.86 -7.63
N GLY A 39 9.77 4.02 -8.95
CA GLY A 39 9.14 3.14 -9.95
C GLY A 39 9.43 1.66 -9.69
N SER A 40 10.69 1.30 -9.48
CA SER A 40 11.10 -0.09 -9.18
C SER A 40 10.53 -0.65 -7.87
N ASP A 41 10.20 0.22 -6.91
CA ASP A 41 9.71 -0.20 -5.60
C ASP A 41 8.18 -0.39 -5.57
N VAL A 42 7.46 0.28 -6.48
CA VAL A 42 5.99 0.22 -6.55
C VAL A 42 5.46 -0.73 -7.61
N GLU A 43 6.29 -1.22 -8.52
CA GLU A 43 5.88 -2.13 -9.61
C GLU A 43 5.26 -3.42 -9.09
N ALA A 44 5.99 -4.19 -8.27
CA ALA A 44 5.49 -5.44 -7.69
C ALA A 44 4.30 -5.22 -6.74
N PRO A 45 4.31 -4.23 -5.83
CA PRO A 45 3.14 -3.82 -5.06
C PRO A 45 1.91 -3.50 -5.91
N LEU A 46 2.07 -2.74 -7.01
CA LEU A 46 0.97 -2.42 -7.92
C LEU A 46 0.37 -3.68 -8.53
N ALA A 47 1.21 -4.55 -9.11
CA ALA A 47 0.77 -5.79 -9.72
C ALA A 47 0.02 -6.70 -8.72
N TYR A 48 0.54 -6.80 -7.48
CA TYR A 48 -0.11 -7.58 -6.42
C TYR A 48 -1.49 -7.02 -6.04
N LEU A 49 -1.61 -5.72 -5.83
CA LEU A 49 -2.87 -5.07 -5.45
C LEU A 49 -3.91 -5.15 -6.58
N VAL A 50 -3.47 -5.00 -7.83
CA VAL A 50 -4.33 -5.19 -9.00
C VAL A 50 -4.79 -6.63 -9.14
N GLY A 51 -3.89 -7.60 -9.00
CA GLY A 51 -4.21 -9.03 -8.99
C GLY A 51 -5.17 -9.41 -7.87
N ALA A 52 -5.03 -8.79 -6.71
CA ALA A 52 -5.92 -8.97 -5.55
C ALA A 52 -7.31 -8.34 -5.74
N GLY A 53 -7.50 -7.47 -6.73
CA GLY A 53 -8.78 -6.85 -7.04
C GLY A 53 -9.09 -5.62 -6.17
N VAL A 54 -8.10 -4.82 -5.83
CA VAL A 54 -8.34 -3.52 -5.21
C VAL A 54 -8.98 -2.59 -6.21
N GLY A 55 -10.19 -2.09 -5.91
CA GLY A 55 -11.09 -1.45 -6.88
C GLY A 55 -10.51 -0.23 -7.59
N ALA A 56 -9.78 0.63 -6.90
CA ALA A 56 -9.15 1.80 -7.49
C ALA A 56 -7.77 2.09 -6.87
N ILE A 57 -6.77 2.30 -7.71
CA ILE A 57 -5.38 2.56 -7.32
C ILE A 57 -4.90 3.83 -8.01
N GLY A 58 -4.63 4.88 -7.21
CA GLY A 58 -3.90 6.06 -7.66
C GLY A 58 -2.40 5.83 -7.43
N VAL A 59 -1.58 5.99 -8.48
CA VAL A 59 -0.14 5.76 -8.39
C VAL A 59 0.61 7.08 -8.51
N LYS A 60 1.53 7.34 -7.58
CA LYS A 60 2.47 8.47 -7.63
C LYS A 60 3.90 7.95 -7.60
N VAL A 61 4.60 8.13 -8.71
CA VAL A 61 5.98 7.69 -8.87
C VAL A 61 6.94 8.87 -8.70
N ALA A 62 7.96 8.67 -7.89
CA ALA A 62 9.06 9.61 -7.75
C ALA A 62 9.78 9.81 -9.09
N GLY A 63 10.13 11.05 -9.39
CA GLY A 63 10.77 11.39 -10.67
C GLY A 63 9.82 11.56 -11.85
N GLY A 64 8.52 11.35 -11.67
CA GLY A 64 7.47 11.61 -12.66
C GLY A 64 6.87 10.35 -13.30
N GLN A 65 5.69 10.52 -13.87
CA GLN A 65 4.84 9.43 -14.34
C GLN A 65 5.23 8.89 -15.74
N ALA A 66 5.94 9.68 -16.54
CA ALA A 66 6.22 9.32 -17.95
C ALA A 66 7.00 8.00 -18.06
N GLY A 67 7.93 7.74 -17.15
CA GLY A 67 8.72 6.50 -17.11
C GLY A 67 7.95 5.28 -16.56
N PHE A 68 6.72 5.45 -16.07
CA PHE A 68 5.93 4.38 -15.44
C PHE A 68 4.60 4.10 -16.18
N ALA A 69 4.45 4.65 -17.38
CA ALA A 69 3.21 4.50 -18.16
C ALA A 69 3.01 3.05 -18.65
N GLY A 70 4.11 2.34 -18.95
CA GLY A 70 4.09 0.93 -19.36
C GLY A 70 3.55 0.02 -18.26
N GLU A 71 4.03 0.21 -17.04
CA GLU A 71 3.63 -0.55 -15.84
C GLU A 71 2.16 -0.31 -15.49
N ILE A 72 1.68 0.93 -15.64
CA ILE A 72 0.24 1.24 -15.48
C ILE A 72 -0.58 0.53 -16.56
N ALA A 73 -0.12 0.50 -17.80
CA ALA A 73 -0.82 -0.20 -18.88
C ALA A 73 -0.86 -1.72 -18.61
N ALA A 74 0.27 -2.34 -18.26
CA ALA A 74 0.36 -3.75 -17.91
C ALA A 74 -0.54 -4.10 -16.71
N ALA A 75 -0.60 -3.23 -15.69
CA ALA A 75 -1.48 -3.40 -14.55
C ALA A 75 -2.96 -3.42 -14.94
N ARG A 76 -3.38 -2.53 -15.86
CA ARG A 76 -4.76 -2.51 -16.39
C ARG A 76 -5.10 -3.77 -17.18
N GLU A 77 -4.15 -4.31 -17.94
CA GLU A 77 -4.32 -5.58 -18.67
C GLU A 77 -4.42 -6.77 -17.71
N LEU A 78 -3.65 -6.76 -16.61
CA LEU A 78 -3.69 -7.81 -15.60
C LEU A 78 -5.08 -7.99 -15.00
N ASN A 79 -5.80 -6.91 -14.76
CA ASN A 79 -7.16 -6.94 -14.20
C ASN A 79 -7.99 -5.73 -14.66
N ALA A 80 -8.75 -5.90 -15.71
CA ALA A 80 -9.62 -4.85 -16.26
C ALA A 80 -10.73 -4.38 -15.29
N GLY A 81 -11.00 -5.13 -14.23
CA GLY A 81 -11.95 -4.74 -13.16
C GLY A 81 -11.38 -3.75 -12.16
N VAL A 82 -10.07 -3.42 -12.24
CA VAL A 82 -9.39 -2.48 -11.34
C VAL A 82 -9.08 -1.19 -12.08
N SER A 83 -9.46 -0.07 -11.49
CA SER A 83 -9.10 1.26 -12.01
C SER A 83 -7.70 1.65 -11.55
N VAL A 84 -6.74 1.74 -12.47
CA VAL A 84 -5.39 2.25 -12.18
C VAL A 84 -5.21 3.60 -12.85
N THR A 85 -4.91 4.62 -12.05
CA THR A 85 -4.74 6.01 -12.52
C THR A 85 -3.48 6.62 -11.94
N VAL A 86 -2.97 7.67 -12.59
CA VAL A 86 -1.99 8.56 -11.96
C VAL A 86 -2.67 9.23 -10.78
N ALA A 87 -2.03 9.22 -9.60
CA ALA A 87 -2.51 9.98 -8.48
C ALA A 87 -2.35 11.47 -8.82
N ASP A 88 -3.46 12.09 -9.11
CA ASP A 88 -3.57 13.52 -9.18
C ASP A 88 -4.19 14.03 -7.86
N GLU A 89 -4.35 15.32 -7.75
CA GLU A 89 -5.02 15.99 -6.63
C GLU A 89 -6.54 15.68 -6.58
N SER A 90 -6.98 14.57 -7.19
CA SER A 90 -8.38 14.20 -7.30
C SER A 90 -8.99 14.04 -5.91
N LYS A 91 -9.91 14.93 -5.64
CA LYS A 91 -10.70 15.03 -4.42
C LYS A 91 -11.56 13.78 -4.25
N GLY A 92 -11.26 12.99 -3.24
CA GLY A 92 -12.08 11.86 -2.89
C GLY A 92 -11.53 11.12 -1.68
N ARG A 93 -12.40 10.39 -1.00
CA ARG A 93 -12.02 9.55 0.13
C ARG A 93 -11.07 8.45 -0.33
N VAL A 94 -9.99 8.29 0.41
CA VAL A 94 -8.98 7.24 0.23
C VAL A 94 -9.04 6.32 1.45
N ASP A 95 -9.21 5.02 1.21
CA ASP A 95 -9.31 4.05 2.30
C ASP A 95 -7.93 3.74 2.88
N LEU A 96 -6.87 3.77 2.05
CA LEU A 96 -5.51 3.52 2.50
C LEU A 96 -4.48 4.23 1.60
N ALA A 97 -3.43 4.79 2.20
CA ALA A 97 -2.21 5.17 1.50
C ALA A 97 -1.09 4.19 1.83
N LEU A 98 -0.48 3.61 0.80
CA LEU A 98 0.72 2.79 0.87
C LEU A 98 1.90 3.60 0.33
N LEU A 99 2.80 3.98 1.23
CA LEU A 99 3.97 4.80 0.92
C LEU A 99 5.24 3.95 1.04
N ILE A 100 6.01 3.86 -0.06
CA ILE A 100 7.24 3.07 -0.12
C ILE A 100 8.40 4.03 -0.33
N VAL A 101 9.20 4.22 0.72
CA VAL A 101 10.24 5.24 0.78
C VAL A 101 11.62 4.59 0.73
N GLY A 102 12.18 4.51 -0.48
CA GLY A 102 13.52 3.98 -0.76
C GLY A 102 14.53 5.06 -1.14
N SER A 103 14.05 6.28 -1.42
CA SER A 103 14.89 7.41 -1.80
C SER A 103 14.32 8.74 -1.30
N GLU A 104 15.11 9.79 -1.37
CA GLU A 104 14.66 11.16 -1.06
C GLU A 104 13.56 11.63 -2.04
N ALA A 105 13.60 11.18 -3.30
CA ALA A 105 12.57 11.48 -4.28
C ALA A 105 11.24 10.79 -3.92
N ALA A 106 11.30 9.51 -3.50
CA ALA A 106 10.13 8.77 -3.00
C ALA A 106 9.56 9.40 -1.73
N ARG A 107 10.42 9.90 -0.82
CA ARG A 107 9.99 10.62 0.37
C ARG A 107 9.19 11.88 0.00
N LYS A 108 9.68 12.68 -0.94
CA LYS A 108 8.94 13.87 -1.41
C LYS A 108 7.60 13.51 -2.03
N ALA A 109 7.54 12.44 -2.84
CA ALA A 109 6.29 11.95 -3.41
C ALA A 109 5.30 11.49 -2.32
N ALA A 110 5.80 10.87 -1.24
CA ALA A 110 5.01 10.48 -0.08
C ALA A 110 4.49 11.71 0.69
N ASP A 111 5.34 12.73 0.92
CA ASP A 111 4.95 13.98 1.60
C ASP A 111 3.80 14.70 0.89
N GLU A 112 3.79 14.68 -0.44
CA GLU A 112 2.69 15.22 -1.21
C GLU A 112 1.38 14.47 -0.93
N ILE A 113 1.41 13.13 -0.83
CA ILE A 113 0.22 12.33 -0.50
C ILE A 113 -0.25 12.58 0.94
N VAL A 114 0.66 12.76 1.89
CA VAL A 114 0.31 13.07 3.30
C VAL A 114 -0.55 14.33 3.42
N SER A 115 -0.47 15.24 2.45
CA SER A 115 -1.33 16.43 2.40
C SER A 115 -2.82 16.15 2.12
N TYR A 116 -3.17 14.95 1.64
CA TYR A 116 -4.57 14.55 1.46
C TYR A 116 -5.25 14.28 2.81
N ARG A 117 -6.29 15.06 3.13
CA ARG A 117 -6.94 15.05 4.44
C ARG A 117 -7.85 13.84 4.69
N ASP A 118 -8.25 13.12 3.63
CA ASP A 118 -9.28 12.07 3.70
C ASP A 118 -8.72 10.64 3.58
N VAL A 119 -7.48 10.39 3.99
CA VAL A 119 -6.90 9.04 4.06
C VAL A 119 -7.27 8.41 5.40
N ARG A 120 -7.91 7.24 5.37
CA ARG A 120 -8.37 6.54 6.57
C ARG A 120 -7.31 5.70 7.26
N ALA A 121 -6.43 5.07 6.48
CA ALA A 121 -5.38 4.20 7.00
C ALA A 121 -4.07 4.43 6.26
N TRP A 122 -2.96 4.19 6.94
CA TRP A 122 -1.63 4.38 6.38
C TRP A 122 -0.78 3.15 6.58
N VAL A 123 -0.02 2.78 5.56
CA VAL A 123 1.10 1.86 5.65
C VAL A 123 2.30 2.53 5.02
N VAL A 124 3.36 2.69 5.80
CA VAL A 124 4.58 3.35 5.35
C VAL A 124 5.74 2.39 5.48
N ALA A 125 6.39 2.06 4.37
CA ALA A 125 7.60 1.26 4.33
C ALA A 125 8.82 2.15 4.12
N ARG A 126 9.82 2.00 4.97
CA ARG A 126 11.17 2.53 4.74
C ARG A 126 12.07 1.40 4.29
N LEU A 127 12.76 1.62 3.17
CA LEU A 127 13.59 0.60 2.53
C LEU A 127 15.09 0.74 2.86
N ASP A 128 15.45 1.69 3.71
CA ASP A 128 16.80 1.84 4.26
C ASP A 128 17.04 0.83 5.40
N ALA A 129 18.30 0.59 5.74
CA ALA A 129 18.67 -0.35 6.81
C ALA A 129 18.73 0.35 8.19
N PRO A 130 18.09 -0.18 9.26
CA PRO A 130 17.17 -1.31 9.23
C PRO A 130 15.82 -0.94 8.58
N GLY A 131 15.25 -1.89 7.81
CA GLY A 131 13.96 -1.67 7.17
C GLY A 131 12.84 -1.51 8.19
N LYS A 132 11.83 -0.69 7.86
CA LYS A 132 10.76 -0.39 8.80
C LYS A 132 9.42 -0.27 8.10
N ILE A 133 8.39 -0.88 8.67
CA ILE A 133 7.01 -0.70 8.23
C ILE A 133 6.21 -0.13 9.38
N ILE A 134 5.51 0.96 9.13
CA ILE A 134 4.60 1.62 10.07
C ILE A 134 3.18 1.39 9.57
N VAL A 135 2.35 0.78 10.40
CA VAL A 135 0.95 0.49 10.10
C VAL A 135 0.08 1.36 11.00
N ILE A 136 -0.75 2.20 10.40
CA ILE A 136 -1.69 3.07 11.12
C ILE A 136 -3.10 2.79 10.59
N PRO A 137 -3.88 1.97 11.30
CA PRO A 137 -5.26 1.67 10.93
C PRO A 137 -6.16 2.89 11.11
N GLY A 138 -7.28 2.92 10.41
CA GLY A 138 -8.21 4.05 10.41
C GLY A 138 -8.85 4.34 11.77
N GLY A 139 -9.05 5.61 12.04
CA GLY A 139 -9.87 6.09 13.16
C GLY A 139 -9.12 6.72 14.34
N THR A 140 -7.79 6.61 14.43
CA THR A 140 -7.07 6.96 15.67
C THR A 140 -5.93 7.97 15.53
N LEU A 141 -5.39 8.24 14.36
CA LEU A 141 -4.23 9.12 14.25
C LEU A 141 -4.34 10.05 13.03
N ARG A 142 -3.86 11.28 13.21
CA ARG A 142 -3.45 12.15 12.10
C ARG A 142 -2.57 11.33 11.15
N ALA A 143 -2.56 11.77 9.87
CA ALA A 143 -1.53 11.35 8.92
C ALA A 143 -0.23 11.15 9.70
N PRO A 144 0.51 10.04 9.51
CA PRO A 144 1.80 9.92 10.14
C PRO A 144 2.47 11.25 9.83
N SER A 145 2.80 12.01 10.87
CA SER A 145 3.78 13.02 10.63
C SER A 145 4.89 12.20 10.00
N VAL A 146 5.23 12.49 8.75
CA VAL A 146 6.41 11.97 8.07
C VAL A 146 7.59 12.54 8.84
N ASP A 147 7.46 12.42 10.15
CA ASP A 147 8.14 13.14 11.19
C ASP A 147 9.53 12.56 11.44
N ALA A 148 10.30 13.27 12.12
CA ALA A 148 11.69 13.17 12.52
C ALA A 148 12.41 11.81 12.38
N SER A 149 11.72 10.67 12.56
CA SER A 149 12.25 9.34 12.26
C SER A 149 12.27 9.01 10.76
N MET A 150 11.47 9.70 9.96
CA MET A 150 11.48 9.66 8.49
C MET A 150 12.29 10.84 7.89
N HIS A 151 12.57 11.87 8.68
CA HIS A 151 13.42 13.00 8.28
C HIS A 151 14.92 12.73 8.45
N ALA A 152 15.32 11.71 9.19
CA ALA A 152 16.68 11.18 9.09
C ALA A 152 16.88 10.75 7.65
N GLY A 153 17.86 11.35 6.97
CA GLY A 153 18.13 11.13 5.54
C GLY A 153 18.04 9.65 5.18
N VAL A 154 17.55 9.36 3.98
CA VAL A 154 17.43 7.98 3.51
C VAL A 154 18.83 7.35 3.57
N GLY A 155 19.00 6.36 4.43
CA GLY A 155 20.23 5.61 4.60
C GLY A 155 20.51 4.74 3.36
N SER A 156 21.53 3.89 3.45
CA SER A 156 21.78 2.92 2.38
C SER A 156 20.57 1.98 2.22
N ARG A 157 20.19 1.71 0.96
CA ARG A 157 19.10 0.78 0.64
C ARG A 157 19.38 -0.59 1.28
N SER A 158 18.38 -1.14 1.94
CA SER A 158 18.43 -2.49 2.52
C SER A 158 18.50 -3.54 1.41
N GLU A 159 19.28 -4.61 1.62
CA GLU A 159 19.24 -5.78 0.74
C GLU A 159 17.86 -6.47 0.75
N ALA A 160 17.07 -6.24 1.79
CA ALA A 160 15.70 -6.74 1.93
C ALA A 160 14.63 -5.76 1.42
N ALA A 161 15.00 -4.71 0.69
CA ALA A 161 14.09 -3.63 0.29
C ALA A 161 12.82 -4.15 -0.40
N GLU A 162 12.95 -5.06 -1.36
CA GLU A 162 11.81 -5.66 -2.07
C GLU A 162 10.91 -6.46 -1.13
N PHE A 163 11.51 -7.24 -0.22
CA PHE A 163 10.76 -7.98 0.80
C PHE A 163 9.98 -7.02 1.70
N ILE A 164 10.59 -5.92 2.14
CA ILE A 164 9.95 -4.91 2.98
C ILE A 164 8.78 -4.26 2.25
N ALA A 165 8.95 -3.90 0.97
CA ALA A 165 7.89 -3.34 0.14
C ALA A 165 6.71 -4.31 0.00
N MET A 166 6.98 -5.60 -0.24
CA MET A 166 5.94 -6.62 -0.36
C MET A 166 5.28 -6.95 0.97
N LEU A 167 6.02 -6.95 2.08
CA LEU A 167 5.45 -7.12 3.42
C LEU A 167 4.52 -5.94 3.77
N ALA A 168 4.91 -4.71 3.45
CA ALA A 168 4.04 -3.54 3.62
C ALA A 168 2.76 -3.65 2.75
N THR A 169 2.89 -4.18 1.53
CA THR A 169 1.75 -4.45 0.66
C THR A 169 0.80 -5.49 1.26
N ALA A 170 1.33 -6.52 1.89
CA ALA A 170 0.53 -7.51 2.61
C ALA A 170 -0.19 -6.91 3.82
N GLU A 171 0.45 -6.01 4.57
CA GLU A 171 -0.20 -5.27 5.67
C GLU A 171 -1.34 -4.38 5.14
N ALA A 172 -1.11 -3.66 4.03
CA ALA A 172 -2.14 -2.87 3.37
C ALA A 172 -3.33 -3.73 2.93
N PHE A 173 -3.06 -4.88 2.30
CA PHE A 173 -4.09 -5.85 1.91
C PHE A 173 -4.91 -6.33 3.12
N LYS A 174 -4.26 -6.69 4.24
CA LYS A 174 -4.94 -7.15 5.46
C LYS A 174 -5.89 -6.08 6.02
N LEU A 175 -5.47 -4.81 6.03
CA LEU A 175 -6.32 -3.70 6.47
C LEU A 175 -7.53 -3.53 5.55
N LEU A 176 -7.33 -3.53 4.24
CA LEU A 176 -8.40 -3.36 3.25
C LEU A 176 -9.40 -4.51 3.26
N ALA A 177 -8.93 -5.74 3.33
CA ALA A 177 -9.77 -6.94 3.42
C ALA A 177 -10.53 -7.03 4.76
N GLY A 178 -10.11 -6.27 5.79
CA GLY A 178 -10.65 -6.37 7.14
C GLY A 178 -10.27 -7.69 7.81
N TYR A 179 -9.05 -8.16 7.57
CA TYR A 179 -8.52 -9.41 8.11
C TYR A 179 -8.42 -9.41 9.62
N ALA A 180 -8.18 -8.26 10.25
CA ALA A 180 -8.22 -8.06 11.69
C ALA A 180 -9.48 -7.28 12.08
N GLU A 181 -10.20 -7.74 13.11
CA GLU A 181 -11.40 -7.05 13.61
C GLU A 181 -11.07 -5.67 14.21
N ASN A 182 -9.98 -5.60 14.97
CA ASN A 182 -9.49 -4.37 15.61
C ASN A 182 -7.98 -4.23 15.37
N PRO A 183 -7.56 -3.74 14.19
CA PRO A 183 -6.15 -3.54 13.94
C PRO A 183 -5.59 -2.44 14.84
N SER A 184 -4.48 -2.71 15.50
CA SER A 184 -3.74 -1.72 16.31
C SER A 184 -2.60 -1.11 15.51
N PRO A 185 -2.20 0.15 15.81
CA PRO A 185 -1.00 0.72 15.25
C PRO A 185 0.22 -0.15 15.56
N ALA A 186 1.07 -0.37 14.57
CA ALA A 186 2.21 -1.26 14.71
C ALA A 186 3.43 -0.74 13.96
N ILE A 187 4.61 -1.03 14.50
CA ILE A 187 5.89 -0.84 13.81
C ILE A 187 6.53 -2.21 13.65
N ILE A 188 6.86 -2.57 12.42
CA ILE A 188 7.57 -3.79 12.07
C ILE A 188 8.99 -3.37 11.66
N GLU A 189 10.00 -3.81 12.40
CA GLU A 189 11.40 -3.55 12.08
C GLU A 189 12.04 -4.82 11.52
N PHE A 190 12.83 -4.67 10.46
CA PHE A 190 13.51 -5.77 9.79
C PHE A 190 14.99 -5.42 9.61
N ASP A 191 15.87 -6.22 10.25
CA ASP A 191 17.32 -6.01 10.22
C ASP A 191 18.07 -6.93 9.22
N GLY A 192 17.35 -7.62 8.36
CA GLY A 192 17.86 -8.58 7.38
C GLY A 192 17.80 -10.03 7.85
N TYR A 193 17.68 -10.28 9.15
CA TYR A 193 17.63 -11.62 9.74
C TYR A 193 16.44 -11.84 10.66
N GLN A 194 15.97 -10.78 11.32
CA GLN A 194 14.88 -10.85 12.29
C GLN A 194 13.81 -9.81 12.01
N THR A 195 12.58 -10.20 12.22
CA THR A 195 11.42 -9.30 12.22
C THR A 195 11.01 -9.03 13.66
N ARG A 196 10.90 -7.77 14.04
CA ARG A 196 10.43 -7.34 15.36
C ARG A 196 9.14 -6.56 15.19
N LEU A 197 8.10 -6.98 15.89
CA LEU A 197 6.84 -6.27 15.96
C LEU A 197 6.77 -5.46 17.25
N ARG A 198 6.52 -4.16 17.13
CA ARG A 198 6.19 -3.29 18.26
C ARG A 198 4.78 -2.75 18.04
N LEU A 199 3.89 -2.99 19.00
CA LEU A 199 2.61 -2.32 19.04
C LEU A 199 2.85 -0.90 19.56
N HIS A 200 2.28 0.08 18.86
CA HIS A 200 2.32 1.46 19.32
C HIS A 200 1.17 1.64 20.32
N PRO A 201 1.43 2.19 21.53
CA PRO A 201 0.40 2.45 22.52
C PRO A 201 -0.66 3.43 22.04
#